data_f4f3adaa9e6e45c72b178433c2fa6fca
#
_entry.id   f4f3adaa9e6e45c72b178433c2fa6fca
#
_cell.length_a   1.000
_cell.length_b   1.000
_cell.length_c   1.000
_cell.angle_alpha   90.00
_cell.angle_beta   90.00
_cell.angle_gamma   90.00
#
_symmetry.space_group_name_H-M   'P 1'
#
loop_
_entity.id
_entity.type
_entity.pdbx_description
1 polymer ?
#
loop_
_entity_poly.entity_id
_entity_poly.type
_entity_poly.pdbx_seq_one_letter_code
_entity_poly.pdbx_strand_id
1 'polypeptide(L)'
;MTEIKTYEMLEVMPVYWTDGVTSILLNTVNQSVSVNQGKQSGQQIDGMVLPKRVLTEVIRVIRDTAESRDLKNLYEHRCQICGMVLSLTNRLYSETHHLQPLGANHKGPDVRANMIVVCPNHHALLDAGAIAIHPETHKVINYQGDEIGRLVEDADHQLDSKYLIYHFEKRFKKRV
;
A
#
# COMPACT_ATOMS: atom_id res chain seq x y z
N MET A 1 25.40 -25.31 11.86
CA MET A 1 23.95 -25.55 11.81
C MET A 1 23.28 -24.33 12.39
N THR A 2 22.59 -23.57 11.58
CA THR A 2 21.90 -22.35 12.02
C THR A 2 20.48 -22.77 12.38
N GLU A 3 20.11 -22.63 13.65
CA GLU A 3 18.72 -22.90 14.09
C GLU A 3 17.76 -21.92 13.44
N ILE A 4 16.84 -22.45 12.65
CA ILE A 4 15.68 -21.70 12.16
C ILE A 4 14.66 -21.74 13.29
N LYS A 5 14.45 -20.61 13.96
CA LYS A 5 13.32 -20.48 14.91
C LYS A 5 12.04 -20.37 14.08
N THR A 6 11.33 -21.48 13.93
CA THR A 6 9.96 -21.51 13.43
C THR A 6 9.03 -21.08 14.56
N TYR A 7 8.34 -19.98 14.35
CA TYR A 7 7.20 -19.62 15.18
C TYR A 7 5.98 -20.32 14.58
N GLU A 8 5.43 -21.27 15.29
CA GLU A 8 4.13 -21.87 14.92
C GLU A 8 3.05 -20.82 15.01
N MET A 9 2.46 -20.51 13.89
CA MET A 9 1.27 -19.68 13.80
C MET A 9 0.22 -20.41 12.98
N LEU A 10 -0.94 -20.55 13.59
CA LEU A 10 -2.14 -21.15 13.02
C LEU A 10 -2.48 -20.50 11.68
N GLU A 11 -2.54 -21.33 10.63
CA GLU A 11 -3.19 -21.10 9.33
C GLU A 11 -2.48 -20.25 8.26
N VAL A 12 -1.23 -19.90 8.39
CA VAL A 12 -0.52 -19.24 7.28
C VAL A 12 0.74 -20.02 6.94
N MET A 13 0.81 -20.56 5.73
CA MET A 13 2.04 -21.18 5.24
C MET A 13 3.15 -20.13 5.18
N PRO A 14 4.31 -20.36 5.80
CA PRO A 14 5.43 -19.45 5.70
C PRO A 14 5.90 -19.36 4.24
N VAL A 15 6.00 -18.16 3.72
CA VAL A 15 6.57 -17.92 2.40
C VAL A 15 8.06 -17.73 2.58
N TYR A 16 8.83 -18.64 2.01
CA TYR A 16 10.29 -18.56 1.97
C TYR A 16 10.72 -17.97 0.64
N TRP A 17 11.52 -16.91 0.72
CA TRP A 17 12.27 -16.44 -0.43
C TRP A 17 13.75 -16.64 -0.16
N THR A 18 14.45 -17.29 -1.07
CA THR A 18 15.88 -17.53 -0.97
C THR A 18 16.58 -17.12 -2.26
N ASP A 19 17.67 -16.40 -2.11
CA ASP A 19 18.59 -16.07 -3.19
C ASP A 19 19.85 -16.96 -3.18
N GLY A 20 19.81 -18.05 -2.41
CA GLY A 20 20.93 -18.96 -2.20
C GLY A 20 21.92 -18.51 -1.11
N VAL A 21 21.81 -17.27 -0.63
CA VAL A 21 22.71 -16.69 0.39
C VAL A 21 21.93 -16.26 1.64
N THR A 22 20.72 -15.78 1.46
CA THR A 22 19.88 -15.25 2.54
C THR A 22 18.48 -15.86 2.47
N SER A 23 18.01 -16.41 3.58
CA SER A 23 16.63 -16.88 3.73
C SER A 23 15.84 -15.83 4.50
N ILE A 24 14.69 -15.44 3.96
CA ILE A 24 13.77 -14.49 4.59
C ILE A 24 12.53 -15.26 4.99
N LEU A 25 12.22 -15.27 6.28
CA LEU A 25 10.95 -15.75 6.80
C LEU A 25 9.99 -14.58 6.95
N LEU A 26 8.94 -14.55 6.14
CA LEU A 26 7.88 -13.56 6.26
C LEU A 26 6.84 -14.05 7.25
N ASN A 27 6.80 -13.46 8.41
CA ASN A 27 5.76 -13.73 9.41
C ASN A 27 4.64 -12.69 9.26
N THR A 28 3.55 -13.12 8.63
CA THR A 28 2.43 -12.23 8.32
C THR A 28 1.59 -11.85 9.54
N VAL A 29 1.75 -12.54 10.66
CA VAL A 29 0.91 -12.27 11.85
C VAL A 29 1.57 -11.27 12.80
N ASN A 30 2.89 -11.29 12.94
CA ASN A 30 3.61 -10.37 13.83
C ASN A 30 4.25 -9.17 13.14
N GLN A 31 4.01 -8.99 11.83
CA GLN A 31 4.54 -7.87 11.05
C GLN A 31 6.07 -7.71 11.13
N SER A 32 6.79 -8.77 11.53
CA SER A 32 8.23 -8.77 11.64
C SER A 32 8.83 -9.68 10.57
N VAL A 33 9.92 -9.24 10.01
CA VAL A 33 10.74 -10.01 9.08
C VAL A 33 12.00 -10.44 9.80
N SER A 34 12.20 -11.75 9.98
CA SER A 34 13.46 -12.27 10.50
C SER A 34 14.37 -12.62 9.34
N VAL A 35 15.56 -12.05 9.32
CA VAL A 35 16.57 -12.27 8.29
C VAL A 35 17.76 -13.00 8.89
N ASN A 36 18.09 -14.16 8.34
CA ASN A 36 19.32 -14.86 8.65
C ASN A 36 20.42 -14.40 7.69
N GLN A 37 21.45 -13.74 8.22
CA GLN A 37 22.62 -13.36 7.44
C GLN A 37 23.60 -14.54 7.30
N GLY A 38 23.71 -15.09 6.09
CA GLY A 38 24.87 -15.88 5.71
C GLY A 38 26.07 -14.95 5.42
N LYS A 39 27.28 -15.39 5.69
CA LYS A 39 28.51 -14.64 5.36
C LYS A 39 28.53 -14.32 3.85
N GLN A 40 28.52 -13.03 3.51
CA GLN A 40 28.66 -12.58 2.13
C GLN A 40 30.11 -12.81 1.65
N SER A 41 30.28 -13.77 0.77
CA SER A 41 31.38 -13.77 -0.19
C SER A 41 30.85 -13.15 -1.48
N GLY A 42 31.29 -11.96 -1.81
CA GLY A 42 30.91 -11.34 -3.07
C GLY A 42 31.44 -12.15 -4.25
N GLN A 43 30.55 -12.81 -5.00
CA GLN A 43 30.90 -13.41 -6.28
C GLN A 43 30.73 -12.35 -7.37
N GLN A 44 31.83 -12.04 -8.02
CA GLN A 44 31.85 -11.22 -9.24
C GLN A 44 31.48 -12.16 -10.39
N ILE A 45 30.30 -11.99 -10.96
CA ILE A 45 29.89 -12.67 -12.18
C ILE A 45 30.04 -11.68 -13.31
N ASP A 46 31.08 -11.87 -14.12
CA ASP A 46 31.33 -11.37 -15.46
C ASP A 46 30.65 -10.01 -15.80
N GLY A 47 31.22 -8.91 -15.26
CA GLY A 47 30.77 -7.55 -15.56
C GLY A 47 29.49 -7.07 -14.87
N MET A 48 28.81 -7.91 -14.11
CA MET A 48 27.60 -7.54 -13.38
C MET A 48 27.92 -7.22 -11.91
N VAL A 49 27.90 -5.96 -11.55
CA VAL A 49 27.97 -5.56 -10.13
C VAL A 49 26.62 -5.86 -9.49
N LEU A 50 26.57 -6.90 -8.64
CA LEU A 50 25.36 -7.16 -7.86
C LEU A 50 25.05 -5.95 -6.95
N PRO A 51 23.81 -5.47 -6.92
CA PRO A 51 23.46 -4.35 -6.08
C PRO A 51 23.71 -4.65 -4.62
N LYS A 52 24.25 -3.66 -3.90
CA LYS A 52 24.52 -3.78 -2.45
C LYS A 52 23.18 -4.00 -1.73
N ARG A 53 23.10 -5.08 -0.97
CA ARG A 53 21.92 -5.38 -0.14
C ARG A 53 22.09 -4.75 1.23
N VAL A 54 21.06 -4.07 1.69
CA VAL A 54 21.00 -3.45 3.02
C VAL A 54 19.85 -4.13 3.77
N LEU A 55 20.17 -4.62 4.97
CA LEU A 55 19.13 -5.08 5.89
C LEU A 55 18.39 -3.87 6.42
N THR A 56 17.08 -3.81 6.20
CA THR A 56 16.20 -2.77 6.72
C THR A 56 15.10 -3.43 7.52
N GLU A 57 14.95 -3.02 8.77
CA GLU A 57 13.80 -3.42 9.57
C GLU A 57 12.58 -2.59 9.12
N VAL A 58 11.54 -3.28 8.65
CA VAL A 58 10.32 -2.64 8.16
C VAL A 58 9.16 -3.04 9.04
N ILE A 59 8.61 -2.07 9.76
CA ILE A 59 7.32 -2.23 10.45
C ILE A 59 6.23 -1.99 9.41
N ARG A 60 5.52 -3.06 9.05
CA ARG A 60 4.45 -3.00 8.06
C ARG A 60 3.09 -3.03 8.75
N VAL A 61 2.29 -2.00 8.53
CA VAL A 61 0.87 -2.01 8.96
C VAL A 61 0.10 -2.95 8.05
N ILE A 62 -0.71 -3.86 8.63
CA ILE A 62 -1.60 -4.74 7.85
C ILE A 62 -2.66 -3.83 7.21
N ARG A 63 -2.68 -3.80 5.88
CA ARG A 63 -3.61 -2.96 5.11
C ARG A 63 -4.77 -3.76 4.49
N ASP A 64 -4.75 -5.08 4.64
CA ASP A 64 -5.82 -5.95 4.13
C ASP A 64 -6.78 -6.34 5.26
N THR A 65 -7.40 -5.33 5.85
CA THR A 65 -8.41 -5.48 6.89
C THR A 65 -9.76 -5.94 6.29
N ALA A 66 -10.68 -6.39 7.13
CA ALA A 66 -12.03 -6.74 6.68
C ALA A 66 -12.70 -5.55 5.97
N GLU A 67 -12.59 -4.35 6.55
CA GLU A 67 -13.12 -3.12 5.97
C GLU A 67 -12.55 -2.82 4.58
N SER A 68 -11.23 -3.00 4.42
CA SER A 68 -10.55 -2.82 3.13
C SER A 68 -11.04 -3.83 2.08
N ARG A 69 -11.22 -5.12 2.47
CA ARG A 69 -11.70 -6.16 1.56
C ARG A 69 -13.14 -5.91 1.13
N ASP A 70 -14.00 -5.60 2.08
CA ASP A 70 -15.41 -5.31 1.81
C ASP A 70 -15.58 -4.10 0.91
N LEU A 71 -14.77 -3.06 1.13
CA LEU A 71 -14.77 -1.87 0.29
C LEU A 71 -14.31 -2.17 -1.14
N LYS A 72 -13.25 -2.98 -1.32
CA LYS A 72 -12.81 -3.43 -2.64
C LYS A 72 -13.88 -4.24 -3.36
N ASN A 73 -14.62 -5.08 -2.64
CA ASN A 73 -15.74 -5.85 -3.19
C ASN A 73 -16.91 -4.95 -3.59
N LEU A 74 -17.27 -3.95 -2.78
CA LEU A 74 -18.32 -2.96 -3.10
C LEU A 74 -18.05 -2.28 -4.45
N TYR A 75 -16.81 -1.90 -4.71
CA TYR A 75 -16.39 -1.29 -5.97
C TYR A 75 -15.96 -2.30 -7.05
N GLU A 76 -16.17 -3.61 -6.84
CA GLU A 76 -15.76 -4.65 -7.80
C GLU A 76 -14.28 -4.52 -8.21
N HIS A 77 -13.41 -4.13 -7.28
CA HIS A 77 -12.00 -3.79 -7.51
C HIS A 77 -11.77 -2.68 -8.55
N ARG A 78 -12.79 -1.89 -8.86
CA ARG A 78 -12.72 -0.79 -9.80
C ARG A 78 -12.11 0.45 -9.14
N CYS A 79 -11.13 1.07 -9.78
CA CYS A 79 -10.54 2.32 -9.31
C CYS A 79 -11.57 3.45 -9.32
N GLN A 80 -11.82 4.07 -8.17
CA GLN A 80 -12.80 5.18 -8.04
C GLN A 80 -12.39 6.43 -8.80
N ILE A 81 -11.12 6.55 -9.25
CA ILE A 81 -10.64 7.72 -10.00
C ILE A 81 -10.74 7.51 -11.51
N CYS A 82 -10.27 6.36 -12.03
CA CYS A 82 -10.20 6.13 -13.48
C CYS A 82 -11.05 4.96 -13.98
N GLY A 83 -11.76 4.25 -13.10
CA GLY A 83 -12.57 3.11 -13.47
C GLY A 83 -11.80 1.83 -13.85
N MET A 84 -10.45 1.86 -13.85
CA MET A 84 -9.63 0.70 -14.20
C MET A 84 -9.90 -0.47 -13.26
N VAL A 85 -10.02 -1.67 -13.84
CA VAL A 85 -9.97 -2.96 -13.15
C VAL A 85 -8.71 -3.69 -13.56
N LEU A 86 -7.85 -4.02 -12.61
CA LEU A 86 -6.63 -4.77 -12.86
C LEU A 86 -6.89 -6.27 -12.62
N SER A 87 -6.84 -7.06 -13.68
CA SER A 87 -7.00 -8.51 -13.61
C SER A 87 -5.64 -9.19 -13.53
N LEU A 88 -5.43 -9.96 -12.46
CA LEU A 88 -4.32 -10.91 -12.36
C LEU A 88 -4.81 -12.29 -12.83
N THR A 89 -3.88 -13.24 -12.92
CA THR A 89 -4.17 -14.58 -13.49
C THR A 89 -5.42 -15.26 -12.90
N ASN A 90 -5.68 -15.07 -11.60
CA ASN A 90 -6.76 -15.76 -10.88
C ASN A 90 -7.60 -14.87 -9.96
N ARG A 91 -7.38 -13.55 -9.98
CA ARG A 91 -8.11 -12.60 -9.12
C ARG A 91 -8.08 -11.18 -9.68
N LEU A 92 -9.03 -10.37 -9.26
CA LEU A 92 -8.97 -8.93 -9.44
C LEU A 92 -8.04 -8.30 -8.39
N TYR A 93 -7.43 -7.17 -8.74
CA TYR A 93 -6.51 -6.46 -7.86
C TYR A 93 -6.85 -4.98 -7.81
N SER A 94 -6.93 -4.45 -6.61
CA SER A 94 -7.00 -3.02 -6.31
C SER A 94 -6.37 -2.76 -4.95
N GLU A 95 -6.13 -1.51 -4.65
CA GLU A 95 -5.57 -1.08 -3.39
C GLU A 95 -6.55 -0.15 -2.68
N THR A 96 -6.51 -0.11 -1.35
CA THR A 96 -7.20 0.90 -0.56
C THR A 96 -6.18 1.96 -0.15
N HIS A 97 -6.51 3.22 -0.40
CA HIS A 97 -5.73 4.37 0.04
C HIS A 97 -6.45 5.06 1.20
N HIS A 98 -5.72 5.33 2.30
CA HIS A 98 -6.22 6.11 3.41
C HIS A 98 -5.95 7.59 3.17
N LEU A 99 -7.02 8.39 3.11
CA LEU A 99 -6.93 9.84 2.95
C LEU A 99 -6.15 10.48 4.09
N GLN A 100 -6.41 10.06 5.33
CA GLN A 100 -5.53 10.32 6.47
C GLN A 100 -4.76 9.03 6.78
N PRO A 101 -3.42 9.00 6.58
CA PRO A 101 -2.63 7.79 6.76
C PRO A 101 -2.67 7.24 8.19
N LEU A 102 -2.56 5.91 8.33
CA LEU A 102 -2.59 5.21 9.63
C LEU A 102 -1.33 5.46 10.48
N GLY A 103 -0.23 5.86 9.88
CA GLY A 103 1.08 5.99 10.53
C GLY A 103 1.09 6.95 11.73
N ALA A 104 2.07 6.77 12.61
CA ALA A 104 2.19 7.47 13.90
C ALA A 104 2.10 9.01 13.84
N ASN A 105 2.56 9.59 12.73
CA ASN A 105 2.53 11.05 12.52
C ASN A 105 1.16 11.56 12.06
N HIS A 106 0.31 10.70 11.50
CA HIS A 106 -0.97 11.07 10.91
C HIS A 106 -2.17 10.58 11.72
N LYS A 107 -2.03 9.41 12.38
CA LYS A 107 -3.04 8.80 13.27
C LYS A 107 -4.43 8.68 12.65
N GLY A 108 -4.50 8.42 11.34
CA GLY A 108 -5.77 8.16 10.66
C GLY A 108 -6.37 6.83 11.15
N PRO A 109 -7.69 6.72 11.27
CA PRO A 109 -8.35 5.46 11.63
C PRO A 109 -8.50 4.56 10.40
N ASP A 110 -8.58 3.25 10.67
CA ASP A 110 -8.85 2.22 9.66
C ASP A 110 -10.35 2.00 9.54
N VAL A 111 -11.03 2.95 8.89
CA VAL A 111 -12.49 2.95 8.68
C VAL A 111 -12.82 3.30 7.23
N ARG A 112 -13.93 2.78 6.69
CA ARG A 112 -14.37 3.01 5.30
C ARG A 112 -14.43 4.50 4.95
N ALA A 113 -14.93 5.33 5.87
CA ALA A 113 -15.05 6.78 5.67
C ALA A 113 -13.69 7.49 5.43
N ASN A 114 -12.57 6.82 5.73
CA ASN A 114 -11.20 7.29 5.51
C ASN A 114 -10.49 6.62 4.33
N MET A 115 -11.16 5.74 3.57
CA MET A 115 -10.55 4.94 2.53
C MET A 115 -11.18 5.18 1.18
N ILE A 116 -10.41 5.01 0.10
CA ILE A 116 -10.87 4.91 -1.28
C ILE A 116 -10.21 3.73 -1.97
N VAL A 117 -10.93 3.10 -2.92
CA VAL A 117 -10.40 2.01 -3.75
C VAL A 117 -9.76 2.59 -4.99
N VAL A 118 -8.50 2.26 -5.22
CA VAL A 118 -7.72 2.81 -6.32
C VAL A 118 -6.85 1.74 -7.00
N CYS A 119 -6.44 2.01 -8.24
CA CYS A 119 -5.39 1.23 -8.88
C CYS A 119 -4.00 1.62 -8.33
N PRO A 120 -2.96 0.78 -8.50
CA PRO A 120 -1.60 1.06 -7.99
C PRO A 120 -1.04 2.42 -8.43
N ASN A 121 -1.36 2.84 -9.66
CA ASN A 121 -0.88 4.13 -10.19
C ASN A 121 -1.47 5.31 -9.39
N HIS A 122 -2.79 5.31 -9.18
CA HIS A 122 -3.44 6.36 -8.40
C HIS A 122 -3.06 6.30 -6.93
N HIS A 123 -2.84 5.10 -6.37
CA HIS A 123 -2.30 4.98 -5.01
C HIS A 123 -0.94 5.67 -4.88
N ALA A 124 -0.02 5.38 -5.80
CA ALA A 124 1.30 6.01 -5.79
C ALA A 124 1.23 7.54 -5.95
N LEU A 125 0.34 8.06 -6.81
CA LEU A 125 0.15 9.51 -7.00
C LEU A 125 -0.41 10.19 -5.74
N LEU A 126 -1.37 9.56 -5.06
CA LEU A 126 -1.94 10.05 -3.80
C LEU A 126 -0.90 10.04 -2.68
N ASP A 127 -0.15 8.94 -2.53
CA ASP A 127 0.94 8.83 -1.54
C ASP A 127 2.03 9.88 -1.75
N ALA A 128 2.37 10.16 -3.00
CA ALA A 128 3.32 11.19 -3.38
C ALA A 128 2.79 12.62 -3.17
N GLY A 129 1.47 12.78 -3.00
CA GLY A 129 0.79 14.08 -2.94
C GLY A 129 0.76 14.78 -4.30
N ALA A 130 0.87 14.03 -5.40
CA ALA A 130 0.83 14.57 -6.76
C ALA A 130 -0.60 14.82 -7.24
N ILE A 131 -1.58 14.15 -6.66
CA ILE A 131 -3.00 14.36 -6.88
C ILE A 131 -3.74 14.45 -5.54
N ALA A 132 -4.91 15.08 -5.55
CA ALA A 132 -5.82 15.11 -4.42
C ALA A 132 -7.28 15.15 -4.88
N ILE A 133 -8.18 14.82 -3.95
CA ILE A 133 -9.62 14.95 -4.14
C ILE A 133 -10.04 16.25 -3.44
N HIS A 134 -10.71 17.14 -4.19
CA HIS A 134 -11.20 18.40 -3.64
C HIS A 134 -12.33 18.11 -2.63
N PRO A 135 -12.27 18.62 -1.40
CA PRO A 135 -13.18 18.21 -0.32
C PRO A 135 -14.67 18.48 -0.58
N GLU A 136 -14.98 19.55 -1.30
CA GLU A 136 -16.37 19.97 -1.53
C GLU A 136 -16.93 19.43 -2.85
N THR A 137 -16.10 19.35 -3.89
CA THR A 137 -16.57 19.02 -5.24
C THR A 137 -16.30 17.59 -5.63
N HIS A 138 -15.47 16.87 -4.86
CA HIS A 138 -14.95 15.52 -5.12
C HIS A 138 -14.26 15.38 -6.49
N LYS A 139 -13.82 16.52 -7.06
CA LYS A 139 -12.99 16.54 -8.24
C LYS A 139 -11.57 16.10 -7.89
N VAL A 140 -10.97 15.31 -8.77
CA VAL A 140 -9.57 14.92 -8.66
C VAL A 140 -8.73 15.97 -9.37
N ILE A 141 -7.79 16.56 -8.67
CA ILE A 141 -6.89 17.58 -9.18
C ILE A 141 -5.44 17.13 -9.10
N ASN A 142 -4.63 17.56 -10.08
CA ASN A 142 -3.20 17.32 -10.10
C ASN A 142 -2.42 18.43 -9.37
N TYR A 143 -1.10 18.24 -9.22
CA TYR A 143 -0.22 19.21 -8.56
C TYR A 143 -0.14 20.58 -9.27
N GLN A 144 -0.56 20.68 -10.53
CA GLN A 144 -0.67 21.94 -11.29
C GLN A 144 -1.99 22.67 -11.00
N GLY A 145 -2.95 21.98 -10.41
CA GLY A 145 -4.28 22.51 -10.11
C GLY A 145 -5.33 22.18 -11.18
N ASP A 146 -4.95 21.38 -12.19
CA ASP A 146 -5.88 20.96 -13.24
C ASP A 146 -6.79 19.86 -12.74
N GLU A 147 -8.07 19.91 -13.14
CA GLU A 147 -9.01 18.83 -12.94
C GLU A 147 -8.70 17.68 -13.91
N ILE A 148 -8.41 16.49 -13.35
CA ILE A 148 -8.08 15.28 -14.11
C ILE A 148 -9.16 14.21 -14.03
N GLY A 149 -10.24 14.46 -13.29
CA GLY A 149 -11.37 13.56 -13.14
C GLY A 149 -12.24 13.90 -11.95
N ARG A 150 -13.12 12.98 -11.62
CA ARG A 150 -14.00 13.05 -10.45
C ARG A 150 -14.04 11.70 -9.75
N LEU A 151 -14.07 11.71 -8.43
CA LEU A 151 -14.23 10.50 -7.64
C LEU A 151 -15.59 9.86 -7.91
N VAL A 152 -15.60 8.57 -8.21
CA VAL A 152 -16.82 7.77 -8.30
C VAL A 152 -17.15 7.27 -6.90
N GLU A 153 -18.37 7.50 -6.45
CA GLU A 153 -18.85 7.13 -5.13
C GLU A 153 -20.06 6.22 -5.23
N ASP A 154 -20.18 5.30 -4.29
CA ASP A 154 -21.33 4.42 -4.11
C ASP A 154 -22.18 4.93 -2.93
N ALA A 155 -23.50 4.74 -2.99
CA ALA A 155 -24.43 5.18 -1.96
C ALA A 155 -24.15 4.52 -0.59
N ASP A 156 -23.58 3.31 -0.60
CA ASP A 156 -23.22 2.55 0.60
C ASP A 156 -21.81 2.87 1.11
N HIS A 157 -21.13 3.85 0.49
CA HIS A 157 -19.81 4.31 0.89
C HIS A 157 -19.74 5.83 1.02
N GLN A 158 -19.88 6.32 2.22
CA GLN A 158 -19.77 7.75 2.51
C GLN A 158 -18.39 8.10 3.05
N LEU A 159 -17.69 8.99 2.36
CA LEU A 159 -16.45 9.58 2.83
C LEU A 159 -16.75 10.69 3.84
N ASP A 160 -15.94 10.74 4.92
CA ASP A 160 -16.00 11.85 5.86
C ASP A 160 -15.13 13.00 5.35
N SER A 161 -15.71 14.16 5.16
CA SER A 161 -15.07 15.35 4.63
C SER A 161 -13.80 15.76 5.40
N LYS A 162 -13.73 15.45 6.68
CA LYS A 162 -12.52 15.74 7.49
C LYS A 162 -11.27 15.02 6.96
N TYR A 163 -11.40 13.81 6.39
CA TYR A 163 -10.27 13.07 5.82
C TYR A 163 -9.90 13.59 4.42
N LEU A 164 -10.90 14.00 3.64
CA LEU A 164 -10.66 14.69 2.37
C LEU A 164 -9.88 16.00 2.61
N ILE A 165 -10.34 16.82 3.57
CA ILE A 165 -9.66 18.06 3.98
C ILE A 165 -8.24 17.74 4.46
N TYR A 166 -8.07 16.70 5.29
CA TYR A 166 -6.74 16.32 5.78
C TYR A 166 -5.80 15.99 4.62
N HIS A 167 -6.23 15.15 3.68
CA HIS A 167 -5.41 14.80 2.51
C HIS A 167 -5.07 16.04 1.70
N PHE A 168 -6.06 16.86 1.44
CA PHE A 168 -5.91 18.07 0.63
C PHE A 168 -4.94 19.08 1.25
N GLU A 169 -5.01 19.30 2.55
CA GLU A 169 -4.16 20.30 3.23
C GLU A 169 -2.79 19.77 3.65
N LYS A 170 -2.69 18.50 4.03
CA LYS A 170 -1.49 17.95 4.67
C LYS A 170 -0.68 17.03 3.76
N ARG A 171 -1.29 16.49 2.71
CA ARG A 171 -0.63 15.53 1.81
C ARG A 171 -0.40 16.07 0.42
N PHE A 172 -1.37 16.81 -0.10
CA PHE A 172 -1.30 17.34 -1.45
C PHE A 172 -0.22 18.43 -1.59
N LYS A 173 0.61 18.29 -2.62
CA LYS A 173 1.75 19.18 -2.92
C LYS A 173 1.44 20.03 -4.15
N LYS A 174 0.45 20.92 -4.04
CA LYS A 174 0.14 21.84 -5.12
C LYS A 174 1.37 22.71 -5.43
N ARG A 175 1.72 22.78 -6.70
CA ARG A 175 2.79 23.68 -7.15
C ARG A 175 2.26 25.12 -7.07
N VAL A 176 2.93 25.96 -6.31
CA VAL A 176 2.65 27.39 -6.20
C VAL A 176 3.27 28.11 -7.38
#